data_b70371228459997b8e82245da928920b
#
_entry.id   b70371228459997b8e82245da928920b
#
_cell.length_a   1.000
_cell.length_b   1.000
_cell.length_c   1.000
_cell.angle_alpha   90.00
_cell.angle_beta   90.00
_cell.angle_gamma   90.00
#
_symmetry.space_group_name_H-M   'P 1'
#
loop_
_entity.id
_entity.type
_entity.pdbx_description
1 polymer ?
#
loop_
_entity_poly.entity_id
_entity_poly.type
_entity_poly.pdbx_seq_one_letter_code
_entity_poly.pdbx_strand_id
1 'polypeptide(L)'
;MSKELFNVQPGDTLTLGVTKVVKGVQFAVYLPDKKVCALKLYRIGRKLPAAVIPLKDEYKKGSVYFLTITGIRGYDNCDIAAVLSEEYEYMYEADGQEFVDPYAQIIHGREKWGKRKGSDFLRAGICLEEFEWQDDVMPGRDFSEVIMYQLHVRGFTKHSSSKVKNKGMYLGIAEKIPYLKELGINAVMLLPCYEFDELCYDEYTPFEKEEDKEHEIKHKLNYWGYGTKNTYYLAPKSSYASEAEHSDREFKEFVKKMHLAGIEVLMDIYFMPGTNLCLMTDCLRHWVINYHIDGFRINQEVMPSISLVSDPIISGVKLMTSYWDENMLRDTGALNNDSLAEYNEYPDTSLP
;
A
#
# COMPACT_ATOMS: atom_id res chain seq x y z
N MET A 1 27.61 2.90 30.06
CA MET A 1 27.16 3.32 28.71
C MET A 1 26.81 2.05 27.94
N SER A 2 25.52 1.78 27.70
CA SER A 2 25.13 0.68 26.82
C SER A 2 25.62 1.06 25.40
N LYS A 3 26.51 0.22 24.83
CA LYS A 3 26.94 0.43 23.44
C LYS A 3 25.68 0.37 22.55
N GLU A 4 25.48 1.39 21.73
CA GLU A 4 24.35 1.46 20.79
C GLU A 4 24.31 0.20 19.92
N LEU A 5 23.10 -0.32 19.68
CA LEU A 5 22.91 -1.53 18.86
C LEU A 5 23.15 -1.24 17.39
N PHE A 6 22.77 -0.03 16.93
CA PHE A 6 22.85 0.41 15.54
C PHE A 6 23.87 1.54 15.38
N ASN A 7 24.66 1.46 14.34
CA ASN A 7 25.48 2.58 13.87
C ASN A 7 24.64 3.43 12.92
N VAL A 8 24.49 4.71 13.21
CA VAL A 8 23.63 5.63 12.47
C VAL A 8 24.39 6.86 12.01
N GLN A 9 23.97 7.42 10.87
CA GLN A 9 24.48 8.67 10.32
C GLN A 9 23.37 9.44 9.62
N PRO A 10 23.56 10.76 9.31
CA PRO A 10 22.61 11.49 8.47
C PRO A 10 22.41 10.81 7.11
N GLY A 11 21.18 10.83 6.62
CA GLY A 11 20.86 10.38 5.26
C GLY A 11 21.16 11.42 4.20
N ASP A 12 21.11 11.04 2.95
CA ASP A 12 21.50 11.85 1.79
C ASP A 12 20.52 11.82 0.61
N THR A 13 19.39 11.12 0.72
CA THR A 13 18.36 11.03 -0.33
C THR A 13 17.03 11.70 0.07
N LEU A 14 16.24 12.10 -0.93
CA LEU A 14 14.91 12.69 -0.73
C LEU A 14 13.76 11.67 -0.75
N THR A 15 14.04 10.39 -0.95
CA THR A 15 13.01 9.34 -0.98
C THR A 15 12.47 9.07 0.42
N LEU A 16 11.16 9.21 0.61
CA LEU A 16 10.48 8.89 1.85
C LEU A 16 10.29 7.38 2.02
N GLY A 17 10.11 6.93 3.27
CA GLY A 17 10.05 5.51 3.63
C GLY A 17 11.43 4.91 3.86
N VAL A 18 11.54 3.59 3.63
CA VAL A 18 12.79 2.83 3.81
C VAL A 18 13.40 2.49 2.45
N THR A 19 14.68 2.81 2.28
CA THR A 19 15.41 2.58 1.03
C THR A 19 16.81 2.02 1.27
N LYS A 20 17.24 1.10 0.40
CA LYS A 20 18.63 0.63 0.37
C LYS A 20 19.51 1.72 -0.26
N VAL A 21 20.58 2.07 0.41
CA VAL A 21 21.58 3.04 -0.06
C VAL A 21 22.98 2.42 -0.01
N VAL A 22 23.96 3.02 -0.69
CA VAL A 22 25.31 2.46 -0.80
C VAL A 22 25.94 2.11 0.57
N LYS A 23 25.63 2.91 1.60
CA LYS A 23 26.23 2.72 2.94
C LYS A 23 25.35 1.96 3.93
N GLY A 24 24.18 1.47 3.53
CA GLY A 24 23.26 0.77 4.42
C GLY A 24 21.80 0.97 4.08
N VAL A 25 20.96 1.21 5.08
CA VAL A 25 19.52 1.37 4.93
C VAL A 25 19.08 2.72 5.47
N GLN A 26 18.44 3.52 4.65
CA GLN A 26 17.92 4.82 5.01
C GLN A 26 16.46 4.75 5.40
N PHE A 27 16.12 5.45 6.45
CA PHE A 27 14.77 5.73 6.93
C PHE A 27 14.51 7.22 6.77
N ALA A 28 13.46 7.58 6.04
CA ALA A 28 13.08 8.97 5.80
C ALA A 28 11.61 9.19 6.11
N VAL A 29 11.29 10.21 6.88
CA VAL A 29 9.94 10.51 7.33
C VAL A 29 9.64 12.00 7.30
N TYR A 30 8.45 12.37 6.80
CA TYR A 30 7.95 13.73 6.83
C TYR A 30 7.23 14.02 8.15
N LEU A 31 7.77 14.94 8.94
CA LEU A 31 7.27 15.32 10.26
C LEU A 31 7.24 16.85 10.40
N PRO A 32 6.22 17.51 9.85
CA PRO A 32 6.08 18.96 9.97
C PRO A 32 5.82 19.33 11.45
N ASP A 33 6.47 20.40 11.91
CA ASP A 33 6.25 21.03 13.22
C ASP A 33 6.43 20.13 14.45
N LYS A 34 7.09 18.96 14.31
CA LYS A 34 7.37 18.06 15.42
C LYS A 34 8.70 18.40 16.11
N LYS A 35 8.72 18.33 17.45
CA LYS A 35 9.88 18.73 18.26
C LYS A 35 10.68 17.54 18.77
N VAL A 36 10.02 16.47 19.15
CA VAL A 36 10.66 15.26 19.67
C VAL A 36 10.23 14.08 18.82
N CYS A 37 11.18 13.53 18.08
CA CYS A 37 10.92 12.45 17.14
C CYS A 37 11.95 11.32 17.32
N ALA A 38 11.52 10.08 17.09
CA ALA A 38 12.37 8.91 17.15
C ALA A 38 11.94 7.84 16.13
N LEU A 39 12.92 7.10 15.63
CA LEU A 39 12.72 5.82 14.96
C LEU A 39 12.78 4.71 16.01
N LYS A 40 11.77 3.87 16.08
CA LYS A 40 11.71 2.69 16.95
C LYS A 40 11.86 1.44 16.10
N LEU A 41 12.85 0.64 16.40
CA LEU A 41 13.10 -0.66 15.76
C LEU A 41 12.73 -1.78 16.73
N TYR A 42 12.01 -2.76 16.24
CA TYR A 42 11.56 -3.93 16.98
C TYR A 42 12.09 -5.18 16.32
N ARG A 43 12.42 -6.21 17.09
CA ARG A 43 12.51 -7.56 16.52
C ARG A 43 11.11 -8.02 16.14
N ILE A 44 10.96 -8.67 14.99
CA ILE A 44 9.65 -9.15 14.50
C ILE A 44 8.91 -9.92 15.59
N GLY A 45 7.66 -9.52 15.83
CA GLY A 45 6.78 -10.11 16.83
C GLY A 45 7.12 -9.79 18.31
N ARG A 46 8.04 -8.86 18.59
CA ARG A 46 8.35 -8.41 19.96
C ARG A 46 7.62 -7.13 20.32
N LYS A 47 7.13 -7.04 21.56
CA LYS A 47 6.42 -5.85 22.07
C LYS A 47 7.35 -4.67 22.38
N LEU A 48 8.53 -4.95 22.92
CA LEU A 48 9.47 -3.91 23.32
C LEU A 48 10.43 -3.59 22.17
N PRO A 49 10.75 -2.31 21.96
CA PRO A 49 11.70 -1.92 20.94
C PRO A 49 13.11 -2.45 21.29
N ALA A 50 13.80 -2.96 20.28
CA ALA A 50 15.22 -3.32 20.35
C ALA A 50 16.09 -2.06 20.42
N ALA A 51 15.64 -0.97 19.78
CA ALA A 51 16.27 0.34 19.86
C ALA A 51 15.25 1.46 19.66
N VAL A 52 15.52 2.60 20.31
CA VAL A 52 14.87 3.88 20.09
C VAL A 52 15.95 4.86 19.66
N ILE A 53 15.89 5.32 18.41
CA ILE A 53 16.91 6.17 17.80
C ILE A 53 16.33 7.58 17.68
N PRO A 54 16.79 8.57 18.47
CA PRO A 54 16.31 9.94 18.35
C PRO A 54 16.61 10.53 16.98
N LEU A 55 15.63 11.17 16.37
CA LEU A 55 15.78 11.93 15.12
C LEU A 55 16.25 13.33 15.45
N LYS A 56 17.56 13.56 15.31
CA LYS A 56 18.23 14.82 15.63
C LYS A 56 18.10 15.84 14.50
N ASP A 57 18.30 17.12 14.80
CA ASP A 57 18.27 18.19 13.80
C ASP A 57 19.32 18.01 12.69
N GLU A 58 20.45 17.37 12.97
CA GLU A 58 21.48 17.04 11.97
C GLU A 58 20.97 16.08 10.86
N TYR A 59 19.87 15.34 11.12
CA TYR A 59 19.21 14.44 10.18
C TYR A 59 18.07 15.14 9.40
N LYS A 60 17.82 16.43 9.64
CA LYS A 60 16.65 17.15 9.13
C LYS A 60 17.00 18.04 7.92
N LYS A 61 16.14 17.98 6.89
CA LYS A 61 16.11 18.93 5.78
C LYS A 61 14.68 19.35 5.52
N GLY A 62 14.36 20.64 5.70
CA GLY A 62 12.98 21.09 5.72
C GLY A 62 12.21 20.43 6.84
N SER A 63 11.11 19.75 6.54
CA SER A 63 10.32 18.96 7.49
C SER A 63 10.54 17.45 7.38
N VAL A 64 11.58 17.00 6.68
CA VAL A 64 11.91 15.57 6.50
C VAL A 64 13.15 15.23 7.29
N TYR A 65 13.08 14.12 8.03
CA TYR A 65 14.22 13.52 8.71
C TYR A 65 14.75 12.35 7.88
N PHE A 66 16.07 12.29 7.71
CA PHE A 66 16.79 11.24 6.99
C PHE A 66 17.84 10.63 7.90
N LEU A 67 17.68 9.35 8.20
CA LEU A 67 18.59 8.57 9.05
C LEU A 67 19.05 7.33 8.29
N THR A 68 20.37 7.09 8.21
CA THR A 68 20.92 5.87 7.61
C THR A 68 21.50 4.97 8.67
N ILE A 69 21.07 3.72 8.73
CA ILE A 69 21.67 2.66 9.51
C ILE A 69 22.78 2.04 8.67
N THR A 70 24.02 2.14 9.18
CA THR A 70 25.23 1.70 8.46
C THR A 70 25.88 0.45 9.09
N GLY A 71 25.35 -0.03 10.21
CA GLY A 71 25.85 -1.21 10.89
C GLY A 71 24.95 -1.65 12.03
N ILE A 72 24.98 -2.93 12.32
CA ILE A 72 24.25 -3.55 13.42
C ILE A 72 25.27 -4.34 14.25
N ARG A 73 25.36 -4.05 15.53
CA ARG A 73 26.28 -4.72 16.44
C ARG A 73 26.01 -6.22 16.51
N GLY A 74 27.03 -7.03 16.28
CA GLY A 74 26.94 -8.50 16.25
C GLY A 74 26.63 -9.06 14.86
N TYR A 75 26.52 -8.21 13.83
CA TYR A 75 26.33 -8.59 12.44
C TYR A 75 27.47 -8.07 11.55
N ASP A 76 28.70 -8.18 12.06
CA ASP A 76 29.89 -7.79 11.33
C ASP A 76 30.01 -8.65 10.05
N ASN A 77 30.17 -7.99 8.90
CA ASN A 77 30.20 -8.61 7.56
C ASN A 77 28.88 -9.21 7.02
N CYS A 78 27.73 -8.90 7.62
CA CYS A 78 26.42 -9.24 7.07
C CYS A 78 25.88 -8.13 6.14
N ASP A 79 25.01 -8.49 5.19
CA ASP A 79 24.20 -7.49 4.48
C ASP A 79 23.18 -6.90 5.45
N ILE A 80 23.38 -5.63 5.83
CA ILE A 80 22.53 -4.92 6.77
C ILE A 80 21.07 -4.84 6.26
N ALA A 81 20.89 -4.75 4.95
CA ALA A 81 19.57 -4.71 4.36
C ALA A 81 18.82 -6.03 4.58
N ALA A 82 19.49 -7.17 4.35
CA ALA A 82 18.91 -8.48 4.60
C ALA A 82 18.56 -8.67 6.08
N VAL A 83 19.49 -8.35 6.99
CA VAL A 83 19.24 -8.46 8.44
C VAL A 83 18.08 -7.60 8.90
N LEU A 84 17.98 -6.36 8.39
CA LEU A 84 16.87 -5.49 8.76
C LEU A 84 15.53 -6.00 8.21
N SER A 85 15.50 -6.47 6.97
CA SER A 85 14.27 -7.00 6.35
C SER A 85 13.77 -8.28 7.01
N GLU A 86 14.69 -9.18 7.39
CA GLU A 86 14.33 -10.50 7.94
C GLU A 86 14.03 -10.49 9.44
N GLU A 87 14.65 -9.57 10.20
CA GLU A 87 14.60 -9.64 11.65
C GLU A 87 13.93 -8.45 12.33
N TYR A 88 13.68 -7.35 11.61
CA TYR A 88 13.17 -6.12 12.21
C TYR A 88 11.91 -5.59 11.55
N GLU A 89 11.14 -4.90 12.36
CA GLU A 89 9.99 -4.07 12.01
C GLU A 89 10.14 -2.72 12.71
N TYR A 90 9.44 -1.69 12.24
CA TYR A 90 9.64 -0.35 12.78
C TYR A 90 8.37 0.47 12.94
N MET A 91 8.47 1.54 13.72
CA MET A 91 7.52 2.63 13.85
C MET A 91 8.27 3.94 14.05
N TYR A 92 7.55 5.02 13.87
CA TYR A 92 8.01 6.33 14.32
C TYR A 92 7.26 6.76 15.59
N GLU A 93 7.93 7.61 16.37
CA GLU A 93 7.31 8.35 17.46
C GLU A 93 7.51 9.85 17.20
N ALA A 94 6.47 10.65 17.39
CA ALA A 94 6.53 12.11 17.31
C ALA A 94 5.72 12.71 18.45
N ASP A 95 6.38 13.53 19.29
CA ASP A 95 5.79 14.20 20.44
C ASP A 95 5.02 13.24 21.39
N GLY A 96 5.58 12.03 21.58
CA GLY A 96 5.02 11.00 22.46
C GLY A 96 3.92 10.13 21.84
N GLN A 97 3.61 10.29 20.56
CA GLN A 97 2.65 9.45 19.85
C GLN A 97 3.37 8.54 18.86
N GLU A 98 3.13 7.24 18.97
CA GLU A 98 3.62 6.25 17.99
C GLU A 98 2.70 6.18 16.77
N PHE A 99 3.29 5.99 15.60
CA PHE A 99 2.57 5.77 14.35
C PHE A 99 3.39 4.91 13.38
N VAL A 100 2.68 4.20 12.53
CA VAL A 100 3.28 3.42 11.43
C VAL A 100 3.58 4.36 10.27
N ASP A 101 4.70 4.15 9.61
CA ASP A 101 5.12 4.95 8.47
C ASP A 101 4.05 4.94 7.35
N PRO A 102 3.54 6.10 6.91
CA PRO A 102 2.64 6.17 5.75
C PRO A 102 3.24 5.63 4.45
N TYR A 103 4.57 5.59 4.35
CA TYR A 103 5.32 5.04 3.20
C TYR A 103 5.72 3.57 3.38
N ALA A 104 5.21 2.89 4.39
CA ALA A 104 5.46 1.46 4.59
C ALA A 104 4.91 0.62 3.42
N GLN A 105 5.72 -0.30 2.92
CA GLN A 105 5.39 -1.22 1.82
C GLN A 105 4.97 -2.61 2.32
N ILE A 106 5.17 -2.90 3.59
CA ILE A 106 4.70 -4.11 4.28
C ILE A 106 4.13 -3.68 5.63
N ILE A 107 2.99 -4.26 6.01
CA ILE A 107 2.35 -4.03 7.30
C ILE A 107 2.18 -5.36 8.03
N HIS A 108 2.76 -5.45 9.21
CA HIS A 108 2.58 -6.57 10.14
C HIS A 108 1.42 -6.30 11.11
N GLY A 109 0.75 -7.36 11.55
CA GLY A 109 -0.36 -7.29 12.51
C GLY A 109 -1.75 -7.44 11.89
N ARG A 110 -1.85 -7.53 10.56
CA ARG A 110 -3.11 -7.71 9.80
C ARG A 110 -3.09 -8.92 8.86
N GLU A 111 -2.26 -9.91 9.15
CA GLU A 111 -2.05 -11.07 8.29
C GLU A 111 -3.31 -11.95 8.12
N LYS A 112 -4.26 -11.86 9.07
CA LYS A 112 -5.48 -12.68 9.04
C LYS A 112 -6.71 -11.80 8.91
N TRP A 113 -7.42 -11.96 7.81
CA TRP A 113 -8.68 -11.27 7.55
C TRP A 113 -9.67 -11.36 8.72
N GLY A 114 -10.18 -10.22 9.16
CA GLY A 114 -11.14 -10.11 10.24
C GLY A 114 -10.59 -10.46 11.62
N LYS A 115 -9.28 -10.51 11.78
CA LYS A 115 -8.62 -10.75 13.07
C LYS A 115 -7.47 -9.78 13.27
N ARG A 116 -7.32 -9.26 14.50
CA ARG A 116 -6.15 -8.48 14.91
C ARG A 116 -5.32 -9.26 15.92
N LYS A 117 -4.02 -9.12 15.84
CA LYS A 117 -3.10 -9.58 16.91
C LYS A 117 -3.06 -8.62 18.11
N GLY A 118 -3.87 -7.56 18.09
CA GLY A 118 -3.84 -6.44 19.03
C GLY A 118 -3.11 -5.22 18.44
N SER A 119 -3.46 -4.01 18.93
CA SER A 119 -2.85 -2.75 18.46
C SER A 119 -1.34 -2.69 18.64
N ASP A 120 -0.82 -3.41 19.65
CA ASP A 120 0.61 -3.45 20.00
C ASP A 120 1.50 -4.09 18.93
N PHE A 121 0.92 -4.73 17.91
CA PHE A 121 1.65 -5.44 16.86
C PHE A 121 1.46 -4.87 15.47
N LEU A 122 0.80 -3.72 15.33
CA LEU A 122 0.76 -3.03 14.04
C LEU A 122 2.10 -2.33 13.81
N ARG A 123 2.88 -2.80 12.86
CA ARG A 123 4.23 -2.34 12.55
C ARG A 123 4.45 -2.23 11.05
N ALA A 124 5.36 -1.36 10.66
CA ALA A 124 5.90 -1.36 9.31
C ALA A 124 6.99 -2.42 9.18
N GLY A 125 6.87 -3.28 8.19
CA GLY A 125 7.95 -4.17 7.75
C GLY A 125 8.98 -3.41 6.91
N ILE A 126 10.16 -3.99 6.75
CA ILE A 126 11.26 -3.42 5.96
C ILE A 126 11.38 -4.22 4.67
N CYS A 127 10.92 -3.63 3.54
CA CYS A 127 10.93 -4.26 2.23
C CYS A 127 12.08 -3.68 1.40
N LEU A 128 13.13 -4.47 1.21
CA LEU A 128 14.33 -4.06 0.46
C LEU A 128 14.76 -5.09 -0.59
N GLU A 129 13.99 -6.17 -0.73
CA GLU A 129 14.26 -7.19 -1.74
C GLU A 129 13.85 -6.70 -3.13
N GLU A 130 14.73 -6.93 -4.10
CA GLU A 130 14.43 -6.73 -5.51
C GLU A 130 13.62 -7.93 -6.02
N PHE A 131 12.59 -7.64 -6.84
CA PHE A 131 11.80 -8.67 -7.50
C PHE A 131 12.26 -8.88 -8.94
N GLU A 132 12.48 -10.13 -9.31
CA GLU A 132 12.91 -10.49 -10.65
C GLU A 132 11.73 -10.49 -11.64
N TRP A 133 11.51 -9.36 -12.30
CA TRP A 133 10.47 -9.23 -13.32
C TRP A 133 10.74 -10.01 -14.59
N GLN A 134 12.01 -10.27 -14.94
CA GLN A 134 12.45 -10.98 -16.15
C GLN A 134 11.87 -10.35 -17.44
N ASP A 135 11.11 -11.14 -18.21
CA ASP A 135 10.49 -10.73 -19.48
C ASP A 135 9.08 -10.13 -19.28
N ASP A 136 8.76 -9.61 -18.09
CA ASP A 136 7.49 -8.97 -17.85
C ASP A 136 7.34 -7.70 -18.68
N VAL A 137 6.25 -7.60 -19.44
CA VAL A 137 5.89 -6.45 -20.24
C VAL A 137 4.43 -6.14 -20.00
N MET A 138 4.16 -4.90 -19.61
CA MET A 138 2.79 -4.39 -19.51
C MET A 138 2.10 -4.55 -20.88
N PRO A 139 0.88 -5.13 -20.95
CA PRO A 139 0.23 -5.40 -22.25
C PRO A 139 -0.04 -4.17 -23.09
N GLY A 140 -0.29 -3.01 -22.48
CA GLY A 140 -0.35 -1.69 -23.12
C GLY A 140 -1.44 -1.56 -24.19
N ARG A 141 -2.64 -2.10 -23.93
CA ARG A 141 -3.79 -2.04 -24.87
C ARG A 141 -4.39 -0.65 -24.92
N ASP A 142 -4.94 -0.28 -26.06
CA ASP A 142 -5.81 0.89 -26.16
C ASP A 142 -7.05 0.67 -25.32
N PHE A 143 -7.57 1.74 -24.68
CA PHE A 143 -8.74 1.63 -23.82
C PHE A 143 -9.98 1.08 -24.56
N SER A 144 -10.10 1.41 -25.84
CA SER A 144 -11.19 0.92 -26.72
C SER A 144 -11.19 -0.60 -26.90
N GLU A 145 -10.05 -1.27 -26.67
CA GLU A 145 -9.91 -2.73 -26.80
C GLU A 145 -10.06 -3.45 -25.45
N VAL A 146 -10.21 -2.69 -24.34
CA VAL A 146 -10.24 -3.26 -22.99
C VAL A 146 -11.63 -3.84 -22.69
N ILE A 147 -11.65 -5.13 -22.33
CA ILE A 147 -12.80 -5.81 -21.73
C ILE A 147 -12.43 -6.10 -20.28
N MET A 148 -12.92 -5.24 -19.38
CA MET A 148 -12.50 -5.21 -17.98
C MET A 148 -13.46 -5.97 -17.08
N TYR A 149 -12.92 -6.76 -16.15
CA TYR A 149 -13.66 -7.40 -15.08
C TYR A 149 -13.25 -6.79 -13.73
N GLN A 150 -14.16 -6.06 -13.10
CA GLN A 150 -13.94 -5.55 -11.75
C GLN A 150 -14.19 -6.65 -10.72
N LEU A 151 -13.24 -6.88 -9.83
CA LEU A 151 -13.33 -7.95 -8.85
C LEU A 151 -12.73 -7.57 -7.48
N HIS A 152 -13.28 -8.19 -6.45
CA HIS A 152 -12.74 -8.14 -5.10
C HIS A 152 -11.82 -9.34 -4.88
N VAL A 153 -10.55 -9.11 -4.50
CA VAL A 153 -9.53 -10.17 -4.36
C VAL A 153 -10.05 -11.36 -3.56
N ARG A 154 -10.56 -11.10 -2.36
CA ARG A 154 -11.09 -12.15 -1.50
C ARG A 154 -12.43 -12.73 -2.02
N GLY A 155 -13.36 -11.88 -2.46
CA GLY A 155 -14.70 -12.29 -2.88
C GLY A 155 -14.69 -13.21 -4.09
N PHE A 156 -13.82 -12.96 -5.06
CA PHE A 156 -13.79 -13.67 -6.33
C PHE A 156 -13.50 -15.18 -6.19
N THR A 157 -12.62 -15.54 -5.26
CA THR A 157 -12.17 -16.94 -5.14
C THR A 157 -12.42 -17.59 -3.78
N LYS A 158 -12.98 -16.87 -2.79
CA LYS A 158 -13.13 -17.40 -1.42
C LYS A 158 -14.07 -18.60 -1.32
N HIS A 159 -15.16 -18.61 -2.08
CA HIS A 159 -16.14 -19.70 -2.04
C HIS A 159 -15.56 -21.00 -2.61
N SER A 160 -16.02 -22.15 -2.09
CA SER A 160 -15.51 -23.47 -2.50
C SER A 160 -15.75 -23.80 -3.97
N SER A 161 -16.79 -23.21 -4.60
CA SER A 161 -17.10 -23.37 -6.02
C SER A 161 -16.02 -22.80 -6.94
N SER A 162 -15.14 -21.92 -6.45
CA SER A 162 -14.02 -21.40 -7.22
C SER A 162 -13.02 -22.48 -7.64
N LYS A 163 -12.92 -23.57 -6.85
CA LYS A 163 -12.03 -24.72 -7.07
C LYS A 163 -10.55 -24.36 -7.17
N VAL A 164 -10.13 -23.21 -6.64
CA VAL A 164 -8.73 -22.79 -6.58
C VAL A 164 -8.09 -23.25 -5.26
N LYS A 165 -6.76 -23.35 -5.26
CA LYS A 165 -5.96 -23.67 -4.07
C LYS A 165 -5.88 -22.44 -3.13
N ASN A 166 -5.53 -21.29 -3.67
CA ASN A 166 -5.29 -20.05 -2.93
C ASN A 166 -6.58 -19.21 -2.83
N LYS A 167 -7.58 -19.71 -2.06
CA LYS A 167 -8.91 -19.13 -1.97
C LYS A 167 -8.92 -17.77 -1.27
N GLY A 168 -9.36 -16.73 -1.99
CA GLY A 168 -9.48 -15.36 -1.48
C GLY A 168 -8.16 -14.62 -1.40
N MET A 169 -7.16 -15.03 -2.22
CA MET A 169 -5.80 -14.51 -2.26
C MET A 169 -5.44 -14.08 -3.69
N TYR A 170 -4.37 -13.30 -3.84
CA TYR A 170 -3.87 -12.83 -5.14
C TYR A 170 -3.60 -13.98 -6.09
N LEU A 171 -2.87 -14.99 -5.66
CA LEU A 171 -2.59 -16.17 -6.48
C LEU A 171 -3.85 -16.98 -6.83
N GLY A 172 -4.91 -16.89 -6.03
CA GLY A 172 -6.19 -17.50 -6.38
C GLY A 172 -6.85 -16.85 -7.60
N ILE A 173 -6.65 -15.56 -7.82
CA ILE A 173 -7.08 -14.88 -9.06
C ILE A 173 -6.25 -15.39 -10.24
N ALA A 174 -4.93 -15.51 -10.08
CA ALA A 174 -4.06 -16.06 -11.12
C ALA A 174 -4.46 -17.49 -11.56
N GLU A 175 -4.93 -18.33 -10.61
CA GLU A 175 -5.47 -19.66 -10.93
C GLU A 175 -6.75 -19.59 -11.81
N LYS A 176 -7.40 -18.42 -11.88
CA LYS A 176 -8.58 -18.15 -12.73
C LYS A 176 -8.27 -17.55 -14.10
N ILE A 177 -7.01 -17.37 -14.45
CA ILE A 177 -6.60 -16.88 -15.79
C ILE A 177 -7.30 -17.64 -16.94
N PRO A 178 -7.37 -19.00 -16.97
CA PRO A 178 -8.08 -19.69 -18.01
C PRO A 178 -9.56 -19.31 -18.12
N TYR A 179 -10.24 -19.15 -16.99
CA TYR A 179 -11.64 -18.72 -16.93
C TYR A 179 -11.81 -17.27 -17.43
N LEU A 180 -10.94 -16.35 -17.03
CA LEU A 180 -10.99 -14.96 -17.49
C LEU A 180 -10.78 -14.87 -19.00
N LYS A 181 -9.85 -15.66 -19.55
CA LYS A 181 -9.59 -15.74 -21.00
C LYS A 181 -10.77 -16.35 -21.76
N GLU A 182 -11.44 -17.36 -21.23
CA GLU A 182 -12.64 -17.96 -21.81
C GLU A 182 -13.79 -16.94 -21.90
N LEU A 183 -13.90 -16.04 -20.91
CA LEU A 183 -14.86 -14.92 -20.94
C LEU A 183 -14.45 -13.77 -21.88
N GLY A 184 -13.27 -13.82 -22.48
CA GLY A 184 -12.76 -12.73 -23.31
C GLY A 184 -12.20 -11.55 -22.52
N ILE A 185 -11.99 -11.70 -21.19
CA ILE A 185 -11.45 -10.65 -20.33
C ILE A 185 -9.96 -10.44 -20.60
N ASN A 186 -9.57 -9.21 -20.82
CA ASN A 186 -8.18 -8.81 -21.07
C ASN A 186 -7.65 -7.77 -20.09
N ALA A 187 -8.48 -7.33 -19.12
CA ALA A 187 -8.10 -6.49 -18.00
C ALA A 187 -8.89 -6.86 -16.74
N VAL A 188 -8.26 -6.80 -15.57
CA VAL A 188 -8.95 -6.88 -14.29
C VAL A 188 -8.74 -5.59 -13.52
N MET A 189 -9.81 -5.08 -12.90
CA MET A 189 -9.72 -3.98 -11.95
C MET A 189 -9.94 -4.52 -10.54
N LEU A 190 -8.92 -4.43 -9.71
CA LEU A 190 -8.99 -4.86 -8.32
C LEU A 190 -9.66 -3.79 -7.48
N LEU A 191 -10.74 -4.12 -6.79
CA LEU A 191 -11.25 -3.31 -5.69
C LEU A 191 -10.14 -3.14 -4.65
N PRO A 192 -10.22 -2.16 -3.72
CA PRO A 192 -9.11 -1.82 -2.83
C PRO A 192 -8.35 -3.04 -2.32
N CYS A 193 -7.08 -3.12 -2.68
CA CYS A 193 -6.19 -4.22 -2.35
C CYS A 193 -4.86 -3.76 -1.71
N TYR A 194 -4.73 -2.45 -1.46
CA TYR A 194 -3.74 -1.90 -0.53
C TYR A 194 -4.13 -2.22 0.92
N GLU A 195 -3.22 -2.01 1.88
CA GLU A 195 -3.47 -2.37 3.28
C GLU A 195 -4.45 -1.39 3.95
N PHE A 196 -5.70 -1.82 4.12
CA PHE A 196 -6.75 -1.09 4.83
C PHE A 196 -7.21 -1.84 6.08
N ASP A 197 -7.89 -1.15 6.98
CA ASP A 197 -8.47 -1.74 8.16
C ASP A 197 -9.87 -2.31 7.84
N GLU A 198 -9.98 -3.63 7.79
CA GLU A 198 -11.26 -4.29 7.57
C GLU A 198 -12.13 -4.37 8.83
N LEU A 199 -11.57 -4.09 10.01
CA LEU A 199 -12.32 -4.06 11.27
C LEU A 199 -12.74 -2.63 11.59
N CYS A 200 -13.96 -2.26 11.18
CA CYS A 200 -14.57 -1.00 11.59
C CYS A 200 -15.04 -1.10 13.04
N TYR A 201 -14.51 -0.24 13.90
CA TYR A 201 -15.14 0.04 15.17
C TYR A 201 -16.24 1.06 14.90
N ASP A 202 -17.50 0.71 15.11
CA ASP A 202 -18.56 1.70 15.15
C ASP A 202 -18.32 2.62 16.35
N GLU A 203 -17.74 3.80 16.13
CA GLU A 203 -17.70 4.90 17.09
C GLU A 203 -19.09 5.51 17.30
N TYR A 204 -20.13 4.98 16.67
CA TYR A 204 -21.47 5.54 16.65
C TYR A 204 -22.56 4.47 16.81
N THR A 205 -22.76 3.99 18.03
CA THR A 205 -24.08 3.57 18.50
C THR A 205 -24.48 4.42 19.71
N PRO A 206 -25.06 5.61 19.47
CA PRO A 206 -25.57 6.40 20.58
C PRO A 206 -26.99 5.98 20.87
N PHE A 207 -27.37 4.87 21.28
CA PHE A 207 -28.67 4.44 21.78
C PHE A 207 -28.77 2.90 21.86
N GLU A 208 -28.01 2.29 22.78
CA GLU A 208 -28.44 1.03 23.38
C GLU A 208 -28.36 1.19 24.91
N LYS A 209 -29.47 0.83 25.55
CA LYS A 209 -29.75 1.05 26.96
C LYS A 209 -28.73 0.33 27.86
N GLU A 210 -28.41 0.96 28.96
CA GLU A 210 -27.46 0.56 30.02
C GLU A 210 -27.70 -0.82 30.69
N GLU A 211 -28.46 -1.74 30.15
CA GLU A 211 -28.89 -2.95 30.84
C GLU A 211 -28.23 -4.27 30.38
N ASP A 212 -27.39 -4.30 29.35
CA ASP A 212 -26.74 -5.55 28.91
C ASP A 212 -25.22 -5.50 29.04
N LYS A 213 -24.72 -5.98 30.18
CA LYS A 213 -23.29 -6.00 30.55
C LYS A 213 -22.47 -7.14 29.95
N GLU A 214 -22.86 -7.74 28.85
CA GLU A 214 -22.08 -8.72 28.09
C GLU A 214 -22.25 -8.50 26.57
N HIS A 215 -21.89 -7.32 26.10
CA HIS A 215 -21.84 -7.12 24.64
C HIS A 215 -20.45 -7.52 24.12
N GLU A 216 -20.37 -8.68 23.48
CA GLU A 216 -19.39 -8.91 22.42
C GLU A 216 -19.51 -7.75 21.44
N ILE A 217 -18.49 -6.87 21.39
CA ILE A 217 -18.41 -5.83 20.39
C ILE A 217 -18.39 -6.52 19.03
N LYS A 218 -19.54 -6.59 18.39
CA LYS A 218 -19.65 -7.15 17.02
C LYS A 218 -19.00 -6.14 16.09
N HIS A 219 -17.75 -6.41 15.72
CA HIS A 219 -17.04 -5.63 14.73
C HIS A 219 -17.75 -5.75 13.38
N LYS A 220 -18.20 -4.62 12.83
CA LYS A 220 -18.68 -4.56 11.46
C LYS A 220 -17.45 -4.62 10.54
N LEU A 221 -17.41 -5.57 9.61
CA LEU A 221 -16.34 -5.68 8.63
C LEU A 221 -16.55 -4.67 7.51
N ASN A 222 -15.55 -3.81 7.26
CA ASN A 222 -15.42 -3.08 6.01
C ASN A 222 -14.89 -4.04 4.94
N TYR A 223 -15.82 -4.71 4.27
CA TYR A 223 -15.47 -5.73 3.27
C TYR A 223 -14.79 -5.15 2.04
N TRP A 224 -15.19 -3.93 1.65
CA TRP A 224 -14.82 -3.32 0.37
C TRP A 224 -13.53 -2.49 0.44
N GLY A 225 -13.07 -2.10 1.62
CA GLY A 225 -11.82 -1.35 1.81
C GLY A 225 -11.90 0.16 1.60
N TYR A 226 -13.09 0.70 1.33
CA TYR A 226 -13.26 2.14 1.19
C TYR A 226 -13.43 2.84 2.54
N GLY A 227 -12.90 4.06 2.65
CA GLY A 227 -13.20 4.96 3.76
C GLY A 227 -12.60 4.57 5.11
N THR A 228 -11.43 3.91 5.16
CA THR A 228 -10.79 3.54 6.43
C THR A 228 -9.71 4.51 6.85
N LYS A 229 -9.66 4.86 8.16
CA LYS A 229 -8.70 5.83 8.71
C LYS A 229 -7.26 5.31 8.74
N ASN A 230 -7.07 4.01 8.97
CA ASN A 230 -5.75 3.39 9.12
C ASN A 230 -5.38 2.62 7.84
N THR A 231 -5.19 3.37 6.76
CA THR A 231 -4.84 2.85 5.43
C THR A 231 -3.38 3.13 5.11
N TYR A 232 -2.68 2.10 4.61
CA TYR A 232 -1.30 2.19 4.14
C TYR A 232 -1.28 1.90 2.65
N TYR A 233 -1.31 2.97 1.87
CA TYR A 233 -1.57 2.93 0.44
C TYR A 233 -0.47 2.29 -0.40
N LEU A 234 0.78 2.23 0.11
CA LEU A 234 1.91 1.65 -0.59
C LEU A 234 2.10 0.15 -0.32
N ALA A 235 1.38 -0.39 0.65
CA ALA A 235 1.49 -1.80 1.02
C ALA A 235 0.34 -2.63 0.41
N PRO A 236 0.59 -3.75 -0.28
CA PRO A 236 -0.44 -4.72 -0.61
C PRO A 236 -1.08 -5.28 0.65
N LYS A 237 -2.39 -5.57 0.58
CA LYS A 237 -3.10 -6.11 1.75
C LYS A 237 -2.58 -7.48 2.14
N SER A 238 -1.97 -7.57 3.31
CA SER A 238 -1.28 -8.76 3.81
C SER A 238 -2.22 -9.97 3.93
N SER A 239 -3.48 -9.77 4.33
CA SER A 239 -4.47 -10.86 4.45
C SER A 239 -5.00 -11.38 3.10
N TYR A 240 -4.58 -10.80 1.97
CA TYR A 240 -4.85 -11.30 0.62
C TYR A 240 -3.70 -12.10 0.02
N ALA A 241 -2.61 -12.28 0.75
CA ALA A 241 -1.50 -13.11 0.37
C ALA A 241 -1.51 -14.46 1.12
N SER A 242 -0.98 -15.51 0.50
CA SER A 242 -0.81 -16.84 1.11
C SER A 242 0.32 -16.83 2.14
N GLU A 243 1.35 -16.03 1.86
CA GLU A 243 2.45 -15.71 2.76
C GLU A 243 2.34 -14.22 3.12
N ALA A 244 1.54 -13.92 4.14
CA ALA A 244 1.15 -12.55 4.47
C ALA A 244 2.33 -11.62 4.79
N GLU A 245 3.44 -12.18 5.28
CA GLU A 245 4.69 -11.46 5.59
C GLU A 245 5.45 -11.06 4.31
N HIS A 246 5.12 -11.69 3.16
CA HIS A 246 5.67 -11.44 1.83
C HIS A 246 4.58 -11.03 0.83
N SER A 247 3.58 -10.27 1.27
CA SER A 247 2.45 -9.83 0.44
C SER A 247 2.88 -9.01 -0.77
N ASP A 248 3.96 -8.25 -0.66
CA ASP A 248 4.58 -7.49 -1.75
C ASP A 248 5.07 -8.40 -2.88
N ARG A 249 5.77 -9.48 -2.53
CA ARG A 249 6.29 -10.47 -3.49
C ARG A 249 5.16 -11.24 -4.16
N GLU A 250 4.17 -11.70 -3.39
CA GLU A 250 3.02 -12.44 -3.94
C GLU A 250 2.21 -11.56 -4.89
N PHE A 251 2.02 -10.27 -4.57
CA PHE A 251 1.32 -9.35 -5.45
C PHE A 251 2.07 -9.13 -6.77
N LYS A 252 3.40 -8.95 -6.74
CA LYS A 252 4.24 -8.86 -7.94
C LYS A 252 4.17 -10.13 -8.79
N GLU A 253 4.21 -11.30 -8.14
CA GLU A 253 4.06 -12.60 -8.83
C GLU A 253 2.69 -12.72 -9.50
N PHE A 254 1.63 -12.28 -8.82
CA PHE A 254 0.28 -12.22 -9.38
C PHE A 254 0.23 -11.34 -10.63
N VAL A 255 0.72 -10.09 -10.57
CA VAL A 255 0.74 -9.16 -11.72
C VAL A 255 1.52 -9.77 -12.89
N LYS A 256 2.72 -10.28 -12.64
CA LYS A 256 3.55 -10.96 -13.66
C LYS A 256 2.79 -12.10 -14.36
N LYS A 257 2.07 -12.93 -13.63
CA LYS A 257 1.25 -14.00 -14.20
C LYS A 257 0.11 -13.49 -15.06
N MET A 258 -0.52 -12.38 -14.66
CA MET A 258 -1.58 -11.74 -15.43
C MET A 258 -1.03 -11.19 -16.76
N HIS A 259 0.09 -10.46 -16.72
CA HIS A 259 0.75 -9.91 -17.92
C HIS A 259 1.19 -11.00 -18.88
N LEU A 260 1.80 -12.08 -18.40
CA LEU A 260 2.17 -13.22 -19.22
C LEU A 260 0.96 -13.88 -19.92
N ALA A 261 -0.23 -13.74 -19.35
CA ALA A 261 -1.49 -14.18 -19.96
C ALA A 261 -2.13 -13.12 -20.89
N GLY A 262 -1.53 -11.93 -21.01
CA GLY A 262 -2.05 -10.80 -21.78
C GLY A 262 -3.23 -10.11 -21.09
N ILE A 263 -3.30 -10.16 -19.75
CA ILE A 263 -4.35 -9.52 -18.94
C ILE A 263 -3.73 -8.38 -18.15
N GLU A 264 -4.24 -7.17 -18.34
CA GLU A 264 -3.85 -5.98 -17.60
C GLU A 264 -4.41 -6.01 -16.18
N VAL A 265 -3.69 -5.37 -15.24
CA VAL A 265 -4.10 -5.24 -13.83
C VAL A 265 -4.24 -3.78 -13.47
N LEU A 266 -5.46 -3.34 -13.21
CA LEU A 266 -5.78 -2.00 -12.72
C LEU A 266 -6.18 -2.07 -11.24
N MET A 267 -6.03 -0.96 -10.54
CA MET A 267 -6.39 -0.84 -9.13
C MET A 267 -7.40 0.28 -8.90
N ASP A 268 -8.39 -0.02 -8.06
CA ASP A 268 -9.29 0.99 -7.51
C ASP A 268 -8.65 1.54 -6.23
N ILE A 269 -8.21 2.80 -6.26
CA ILE A 269 -7.58 3.47 -5.12
C ILE A 269 -8.49 4.60 -4.65
N TYR A 270 -8.94 4.49 -3.41
CA TYR A 270 -9.73 5.51 -2.74
C TYR A 270 -8.90 6.21 -1.67
N PHE A 271 -8.46 7.41 -1.95
CA PHE A 271 -7.75 8.23 -0.98
C PHE A 271 -8.73 8.92 -0.03
N MET A 272 -8.42 8.84 1.27
CA MET A 272 -9.22 9.54 2.29
C MET A 272 -9.04 11.06 2.18
N PRO A 273 -10.12 11.85 2.41
CA PRO A 273 -10.00 13.29 2.52
C PRO A 273 -8.92 13.69 3.55
N GLY A 274 -8.07 14.64 3.15
CA GLY A 274 -6.93 15.09 3.98
C GLY A 274 -5.65 14.27 3.79
N THR A 275 -5.63 13.24 2.93
CA THR A 275 -4.39 12.58 2.52
C THR A 275 -3.47 13.58 1.80
N ASN A 276 -2.18 13.56 2.15
CA ASN A 276 -1.20 14.46 1.56
C ASN A 276 -1.03 14.17 0.06
N LEU A 277 -1.06 15.22 -0.77
CA LEU A 277 -0.96 15.10 -2.23
C LEU A 277 0.36 14.42 -2.66
N CYS A 278 1.48 14.72 -1.98
CA CYS A 278 2.75 14.05 -2.30
C CYS A 278 2.66 12.55 -2.03
N LEU A 279 2.06 12.14 -0.91
CA LEU A 279 1.84 10.72 -0.60
C LEU A 279 0.95 10.05 -1.66
N MET A 280 -0.11 10.71 -2.12
CA MET A 280 -0.99 10.18 -3.18
C MET A 280 -0.21 9.98 -4.49
N THR A 281 0.54 11.00 -4.91
CA THR A 281 1.34 10.94 -6.15
C THR A 281 2.43 9.86 -6.05
N ASP A 282 3.17 9.82 -4.94
CA ASP A 282 4.21 8.82 -4.71
C ASP A 282 3.63 7.40 -4.62
N CYS A 283 2.43 7.25 -4.07
CA CYS A 283 1.70 5.99 -4.04
C CYS A 283 1.42 5.48 -5.47
N LEU A 284 0.83 6.30 -6.34
CA LEU A 284 0.54 5.89 -7.72
C LEU A 284 1.81 5.54 -8.49
N ARG A 285 2.85 6.37 -8.39
CA ARG A 285 4.16 6.08 -8.98
C ARG A 285 4.74 4.75 -8.46
N HIS A 286 4.61 4.51 -7.15
CA HIS A 286 5.08 3.28 -6.53
C HIS A 286 4.41 2.04 -7.14
N TRP A 287 3.09 2.07 -7.31
CA TRP A 287 2.36 0.95 -7.91
C TRP A 287 2.73 0.74 -9.40
N VAL A 288 2.95 1.81 -10.15
CA VAL A 288 3.41 1.69 -11.55
C VAL A 288 4.84 1.14 -11.63
N ILE A 289 5.77 1.74 -10.87
CA ILE A 289 7.21 1.41 -11.00
C ILE A 289 7.54 0.05 -10.38
N ASN A 290 7.01 -0.23 -9.18
CA ASN A 290 7.42 -1.39 -8.40
C ASN A 290 6.50 -2.59 -8.57
N TYR A 291 5.28 -2.40 -9.06
CA TYR A 291 4.30 -3.48 -9.23
C TYR A 291 3.77 -3.59 -10.65
N HIS A 292 4.21 -2.75 -11.58
CA HIS A 292 3.81 -2.75 -12.99
C HIS A 292 2.29 -2.67 -13.19
N ILE A 293 1.60 -1.86 -12.38
CA ILE A 293 0.15 -1.67 -12.49
C ILE A 293 -0.18 -0.86 -13.75
N ASP A 294 -1.12 -1.38 -14.56
CA ASP A 294 -1.51 -0.84 -15.87
C ASP A 294 -2.46 0.36 -15.78
N GLY A 295 -3.01 0.64 -14.60
CA GLY A 295 -3.87 1.80 -14.45
C GLY A 295 -4.61 1.86 -13.12
N PHE A 296 -5.34 2.96 -12.96
CA PHE A 296 -6.05 3.28 -11.72
C PHE A 296 -7.44 3.82 -11.97
N ARG A 297 -8.36 3.48 -11.06
CA ARG A 297 -9.57 4.24 -10.80
C ARG A 297 -9.35 5.04 -9.52
N ILE A 298 -9.61 6.37 -9.57
CA ILE A 298 -9.24 7.29 -8.48
C ILE A 298 -10.43 8.19 -8.16
N ASN A 299 -10.68 8.43 -6.86
CA ASN A 299 -11.66 9.41 -6.41
C ASN A 299 -11.12 10.84 -6.60
N GLN A 300 -11.76 11.59 -7.47
CA GLN A 300 -11.31 12.91 -7.92
C GLN A 300 -11.48 14.02 -6.86
N GLU A 301 -12.34 13.83 -5.86
CA GLU A 301 -12.63 14.85 -4.84
C GLU A 301 -11.39 15.22 -4.01
N VAL A 302 -10.40 14.33 -3.96
CA VAL A 302 -9.19 14.53 -3.13
C VAL A 302 -7.91 14.66 -3.94
N MET A 303 -7.88 14.14 -5.18
CA MET A 303 -6.70 14.20 -6.04
C MET A 303 -6.99 15.01 -7.31
N PRO A 304 -6.40 16.20 -7.49
CA PRO A 304 -6.63 17.01 -8.67
C PRO A 304 -6.23 16.27 -9.96
N SER A 305 -7.10 16.28 -10.96
CA SER A 305 -6.87 15.61 -12.25
C SER A 305 -5.60 16.06 -12.94
N ILE A 306 -5.22 17.35 -12.78
CA ILE A 306 -3.98 17.90 -13.32
C ILE A 306 -2.75 17.18 -12.78
N SER A 307 -2.77 16.73 -11.52
CA SER A 307 -1.65 15.99 -10.91
C SER A 307 -1.48 14.60 -11.53
N LEU A 308 -2.55 14.04 -12.11
CA LEU A 308 -2.52 12.75 -12.79
C LEU A 308 -1.93 12.88 -14.20
N VAL A 309 -2.47 13.80 -15.00
CA VAL A 309 -2.08 13.93 -16.42
C VAL A 309 -0.74 14.63 -16.64
N SER A 310 -0.27 15.41 -15.67
CA SER A 310 1.02 16.09 -15.74
C SER A 310 2.18 15.27 -15.18
N ASP A 311 1.91 14.18 -14.49
CA ASP A 311 2.95 13.31 -13.96
C ASP A 311 3.52 12.39 -15.04
N PRO A 312 4.85 12.38 -15.27
CA PRO A 312 5.43 11.65 -16.40
C PRO A 312 5.35 10.12 -16.29
N ILE A 313 5.05 9.59 -15.10
CA ILE A 313 4.88 8.16 -14.86
C ILE A 313 3.40 7.78 -14.85
N ILE A 314 2.60 8.53 -14.08
CA ILE A 314 1.17 8.24 -13.90
C ILE A 314 0.40 8.46 -15.21
N SER A 315 0.75 9.49 -15.99
CA SER A 315 0.12 9.75 -17.30
C SER A 315 0.37 8.67 -18.36
N GLY A 316 1.32 7.80 -18.12
CA GLY A 316 1.64 6.68 -19.02
C GLY A 316 0.80 5.43 -18.84
N VAL A 317 -0.11 5.39 -17.85
CA VAL A 317 -1.00 4.25 -17.59
C VAL A 317 -2.47 4.67 -17.72
N LYS A 318 -3.38 3.69 -17.71
CA LYS A 318 -4.82 3.95 -17.80
C LYS A 318 -5.34 4.66 -16.55
N LEU A 319 -6.07 5.75 -16.74
CA LEU A 319 -6.62 6.56 -15.66
C LEU A 319 -8.13 6.70 -15.80
N MET A 320 -8.85 6.37 -14.74
CA MET A 320 -10.31 6.48 -14.65
C MET A 320 -10.67 7.40 -13.49
N THR A 321 -11.46 8.43 -13.77
CA THR A 321 -12.04 9.34 -12.79
C THR A 321 -13.54 9.52 -13.07
N SER A 322 -14.27 10.17 -12.15
CA SER A 322 -15.69 10.46 -12.36
C SER A 322 -15.91 11.50 -13.47
N TYR A 323 -14.93 12.38 -13.69
CA TYR A 323 -15.01 13.47 -14.65
C TYR A 323 -13.63 13.97 -15.06
N TRP A 324 -13.47 14.35 -16.34
CA TRP A 324 -12.31 15.03 -16.88
C TRP A 324 -12.67 16.44 -17.36
N ASP A 325 -11.98 17.47 -16.86
CA ASP A 325 -12.15 18.85 -17.34
C ASP A 325 -11.46 19.01 -18.70
N GLU A 326 -12.22 19.18 -19.78
CA GLU A 326 -11.69 19.33 -21.14
C GLU A 326 -10.75 20.53 -21.29
N ASN A 327 -10.99 21.64 -20.59
CA ASN A 327 -10.12 22.80 -20.65
C ASN A 327 -8.76 22.48 -20.02
N MET A 328 -8.76 21.80 -18.86
CA MET A 328 -7.55 21.33 -18.21
C MET A 328 -6.79 20.33 -19.09
N LEU A 329 -7.50 19.38 -19.73
CA LEU A 329 -6.88 18.43 -20.66
C LEU A 329 -6.26 19.13 -21.89
N ARG A 330 -6.91 20.17 -22.39
CA ARG A 330 -6.39 21.00 -23.51
C ARG A 330 -5.14 21.75 -23.09
N ASP A 331 -5.16 22.40 -21.92
CA ASP A 331 -4.06 23.22 -21.42
C ASP A 331 -2.82 22.37 -21.08
N THR A 332 -3.03 21.13 -20.67
CA THR A 332 -1.94 20.17 -20.38
C THR A 332 -1.50 19.35 -21.60
N GLY A 333 -2.18 19.48 -22.73
CA GLY A 333 -1.91 18.67 -23.93
C GLY A 333 -2.44 17.24 -23.86
N ALA A 334 -3.25 16.90 -22.85
CA ALA A 334 -3.76 15.56 -22.60
C ALA A 334 -5.15 15.31 -23.24
N LEU A 335 -5.70 16.25 -24.01
CA LEU A 335 -7.05 16.16 -24.57
C LEU A 335 -7.26 14.89 -25.45
N ASN A 336 -6.23 14.46 -26.15
CA ASN A 336 -6.27 13.28 -27.02
C ASN A 336 -5.55 12.07 -26.40
N ASN A 337 -5.49 12.00 -25.09
CA ASN A 337 -4.85 10.88 -24.40
C ASN A 337 -5.84 9.70 -24.29
N ASP A 338 -5.65 8.66 -25.10
CA ASP A 338 -6.48 7.46 -25.16
C ASP A 338 -6.41 6.60 -23.89
N SER A 339 -5.55 6.97 -22.94
CA SER A 339 -5.46 6.30 -21.63
C SER A 339 -6.43 6.87 -20.58
N LEU A 340 -7.22 7.90 -20.91
CA LEU A 340 -8.16 8.53 -20.00
C LEU A 340 -9.59 8.02 -20.22
N ALA A 341 -10.30 7.69 -19.15
CA ALA A 341 -11.72 7.33 -19.19
C ALA A 341 -12.48 7.94 -18.02
N GLU A 342 -13.79 8.14 -18.25
CA GLU A 342 -14.73 8.49 -17.20
C GLU A 342 -15.52 7.24 -16.77
N TYR A 343 -15.82 7.17 -15.48
CA TYR A 343 -16.76 6.18 -14.96
C TYR A 343 -17.97 6.90 -14.36
N ASN A 344 -19.15 6.37 -14.62
CA ASN A 344 -20.34 6.83 -13.92
C ASN A 344 -20.28 6.32 -12.48
N GLU A 345 -20.33 7.23 -11.51
CA GLU A 345 -20.62 6.83 -10.13
C GLU A 345 -21.94 6.09 -10.13
N TYR A 346 -21.98 4.92 -9.50
CA TYR A 346 -23.26 4.25 -9.30
C TYR A 346 -24.21 5.24 -8.60
N PRO A 347 -25.43 5.43 -9.11
CA PRO A 347 -26.38 6.28 -8.44
C PRO A 347 -26.50 5.79 -7.00
N ASP A 348 -26.26 6.71 -6.08
CA ASP A 348 -26.36 6.62 -4.62
C ASP A 348 -27.01 5.32 -4.12
N THR A 349 -26.23 4.27 -4.00
CA THR A 349 -26.62 3.12 -3.24
C THR A 349 -26.31 3.44 -1.78
N SER A 350 -27.20 4.20 -1.17
CA SER A 350 -27.44 4.12 0.27
C SER A 350 -27.79 2.66 0.56
N LEU A 351 -26.78 1.83 0.64
CA LEU A 351 -26.94 0.46 1.09
C LEU A 351 -27.32 0.50 2.59
N PRO A 352 -28.41 -0.19 2.96
CA PRO A 352 -28.93 -0.22 4.30
C PRO A 352 -27.94 -0.82 5.31
#